data_114eb5c197c8279a67bb2163cdb975fb
#
_entry.id   114eb5c197c8279a67bb2163cdb975fb
#
_cell.length_a   1.000
_cell.length_b   1.000
_cell.length_c   1.000
_cell.angle_alpha   90.00
_cell.angle_beta   90.00
_cell.angle_gamma   90.00
#
_symmetry.space_group_name_H-M   'P 1'
#
loop_
_entity.id
_entity.type
_entity.pdbx_description
1 polymer ?
#
loop_
_entity_poly.entity_id
_entity_poly.type
_entity_poly.pdbx_seq_one_letter_code
_entity_poly.pdbx_strand_id
1 'polypeptide(L)'
;MRDRLGPLALEVAHVTSAAGALRHAVITGTGSYVPERVLTNADLAARLGVEIEPFVSETLGIRERHVCADDESTADLAERAARRAMDDAGVEPESIDLLIVATDTPEFISPATSSVVQGRLGTTNAGTFDINAGCAGYVTALDVASKYIRADDRYDRVLVVGAYAMSKYLDYGDKKTATIFADGAGATVIERRAAPGVLASELFADGRLACGMGVFAGGTAEPITESVLRDGYRNRLRFVEKYPKEVNEEGWPRIARSVLSRIGRDVPDVALWLWTQVNLSTIRTVMSVLDVPMSRAHTIMGKWGYTGAACLPMALDDAARTGRLRDGDLVMLTGSGAGLAMGCVAVEWRSGVARQ
;
A
#
# COMPACT_ATOMS: atom_id res chain seq x y z
N MET A 1 -43.06 -29.16 39.11
CA MET A 1 -42.73 -29.47 37.71
C MET A 1 -41.41 -28.78 37.39
N ARG A 2 -40.33 -29.34 37.88
CA ARG A 2 -38.93 -28.95 37.65
C ARG A 2 -38.25 -30.13 36.98
N ASP A 3 -37.22 -29.82 36.22
CA ASP A 3 -36.26 -30.72 35.59
C ASP A 3 -36.67 -31.37 34.27
N ARG A 4 -36.14 -30.74 33.19
CA ARG A 4 -35.57 -31.39 32.00
C ARG A 4 -34.90 -30.35 31.12
N LEU A 5 -33.71 -29.90 31.48
CA LEU A 5 -32.70 -29.40 30.56
C LEU A 5 -31.36 -30.06 30.93
N GLY A 6 -31.08 -31.16 30.25
CA GLY A 6 -29.76 -31.80 30.30
C GLY A 6 -28.71 -30.88 29.64
N PRO A 7 -27.42 -31.02 30.04
CA PRO A 7 -26.37 -30.20 29.46
C PRO A 7 -26.15 -30.51 27.98
N LEU A 8 -26.37 -29.54 27.12
CA LEU A 8 -25.90 -29.56 25.75
C LEU A 8 -24.34 -29.53 25.81
N ALA A 9 -23.75 -30.71 25.69
CA ALA A 9 -22.33 -30.82 25.39
C ALA A 9 -22.13 -30.26 23.98
N LEU A 10 -21.58 -29.03 23.90
CA LEU A 10 -20.98 -28.51 22.68
C LEU A 10 -19.76 -29.39 22.40
N GLU A 11 -19.91 -30.41 21.56
CA GLU A 11 -18.78 -31.02 20.86
C GLU A 11 -18.17 -29.92 20.01
N VAL A 12 -17.10 -29.32 20.52
CA VAL A 12 -16.15 -28.58 19.71
C VAL A 12 -15.51 -29.61 18.78
N ALA A 13 -16.05 -29.75 17.59
CA ALA A 13 -15.40 -30.47 16.51
C ALA A 13 -14.02 -29.82 16.34
N HIS A 14 -13.00 -30.46 16.88
CA HIS A 14 -11.62 -30.21 16.47
C HIS A 14 -11.58 -30.57 14.99
N VAL A 15 -11.64 -29.54 14.13
CA VAL A 15 -11.23 -29.68 12.74
C VAL A 15 -9.73 -29.99 12.80
N THR A 16 -9.43 -31.29 12.90
CA THR A 16 -8.10 -31.79 12.60
C THR A 16 -7.94 -31.61 11.10
N SER A 17 -7.37 -30.45 10.70
CA SER A 17 -6.78 -30.31 9.38
C SER A 17 -5.88 -31.52 9.17
N ALA A 18 -6.19 -32.32 8.14
CA ALA A 18 -5.28 -33.31 7.59
C ALA A 18 -3.89 -32.66 7.55
N ALA A 19 -2.82 -33.39 7.94
CA ALA A 19 -1.46 -32.91 7.99
C ALA A 19 -1.07 -32.27 6.63
N GLY A 20 -1.49 -30.99 6.46
CA GLY A 20 -1.34 -30.24 5.24
C GLY A 20 0.06 -29.69 5.15
N ALA A 21 0.64 -29.76 3.97
CA ALA A 21 1.85 -29.04 3.63
C ALA A 21 1.78 -27.60 4.12
N LEU A 22 2.91 -27.07 4.64
CA LEU A 22 3.01 -25.69 5.12
C LEU A 22 2.48 -24.73 4.05
N ARG A 23 1.52 -23.90 4.45
CA ARG A 23 0.87 -22.91 3.58
C ARG A 23 1.50 -21.55 3.82
N HIS A 24 2.36 -21.14 2.94
CA HIS A 24 2.95 -19.81 2.98
C HIS A 24 2.38 -18.95 1.85
N ALA A 25 2.21 -17.65 2.15
CA ALA A 25 1.86 -16.64 1.17
C ALA A 25 3.13 -16.08 0.58
N VAL A 26 3.38 -16.33 -0.70
CA VAL A 26 4.60 -15.93 -1.41
C VAL A 26 4.25 -14.95 -2.52
N ILE A 27 4.94 -13.82 -2.59
CA ILE A 27 4.85 -12.91 -3.73
C ILE A 27 5.54 -13.57 -4.93
N THR A 28 4.79 -13.83 -5.99
CA THR A 28 5.26 -14.53 -7.20
C THR A 28 5.32 -13.64 -8.43
N GLY A 29 4.64 -12.49 -8.40
CA GLY A 29 4.71 -11.50 -9.46
C GLY A 29 4.48 -10.11 -8.93
N THR A 30 5.09 -9.13 -9.59
CA THR A 30 4.96 -7.70 -9.29
C THR A 30 4.68 -6.90 -10.55
N GLY A 31 4.01 -5.77 -10.40
CA GLY A 31 3.77 -4.86 -11.50
C GLY A 31 3.47 -3.46 -10.99
N SER A 32 3.90 -2.46 -11.73
CA SER A 32 3.60 -1.06 -11.42
C SER A 32 3.21 -0.29 -12.66
N TYR A 33 2.43 0.76 -12.47
CA TYR A 33 2.05 1.70 -13.51
C TYR A 33 2.06 3.12 -12.99
N VAL A 34 2.55 4.05 -13.79
CA VAL A 34 2.47 5.49 -13.59
C VAL A 34 1.87 6.15 -14.82
N PRO A 35 1.05 7.20 -14.67
CA PRO A 35 0.56 8.02 -15.79
C PRO A 35 1.69 8.62 -16.61
N GLU A 36 1.41 8.93 -17.88
CA GLU A 36 2.42 9.51 -18.77
C GLU A 36 2.71 10.99 -18.51
N ARG A 37 1.71 11.73 -18.00
CA ARG A 37 1.84 13.16 -17.74
C ARG A 37 2.74 13.43 -16.55
N VAL A 38 3.82 14.19 -16.78
CA VAL A 38 4.80 14.57 -15.76
C VAL A 38 4.64 16.04 -15.39
N LEU A 39 4.72 16.33 -14.09
CA LEU A 39 4.86 17.68 -13.52
C LEU A 39 6.21 17.78 -12.80
N THR A 40 7.09 18.61 -13.33
CA THR A 40 8.40 18.90 -12.72
C THR A 40 8.28 19.91 -11.58
N ASN A 41 9.36 20.05 -10.77
CA ASN A 41 9.43 21.11 -9.77
C ASN A 41 9.36 22.51 -10.41
N ALA A 42 9.96 22.69 -11.60
CA ALA A 42 9.88 23.94 -12.34
C ALA A 42 8.44 24.30 -12.77
N ASP A 43 7.68 23.33 -13.27
CA ASP A 43 6.27 23.52 -13.64
C ASP A 43 5.42 23.95 -12.45
N LEU A 44 5.65 23.31 -11.30
CA LEU A 44 4.94 23.64 -10.06
C LEU A 44 5.36 24.99 -9.47
N ALA A 45 6.64 25.33 -9.50
CA ALA A 45 7.11 26.64 -9.06
C ALA A 45 6.50 27.77 -9.90
N ALA A 46 6.44 27.59 -11.23
CA ALA A 46 5.80 28.54 -12.14
C ALA A 46 4.29 28.68 -11.85
N ARG A 47 3.59 27.55 -11.63
CA ARG A 47 2.16 27.54 -11.33
C ARG A 47 1.82 28.16 -9.98
N LEU A 48 2.64 27.90 -8.95
CA LEU A 48 2.48 28.43 -7.61
C LEU A 48 2.94 29.89 -7.47
N GLY A 49 3.75 30.39 -8.39
CA GLY A 49 4.35 31.71 -8.33
C GLY A 49 5.37 31.87 -7.18
N VAL A 50 5.93 30.75 -6.69
CA VAL A 50 6.89 30.75 -5.57
C VAL A 50 7.99 29.71 -5.80
N GLU A 51 9.18 30.03 -5.26
CA GLU A 51 10.27 29.07 -5.25
C GLU A 51 9.97 27.90 -4.31
N ILE A 52 10.24 26.69 -4.77
CA ILE A 52 10.01 25.45 -3.99
C ILE A 52 11.29 24.64 -3.77
N GLU A 53 12.32 24.93 -4.55
CA GLU A 53 13.65 24.35 -4.37
C GLU A 53 14.48 25.16 -3.33
N PRO A 54 15.42 24.56 -2.66
CA PRO A 54 15.82 23.14 -2.71
C PRO A 54 14.98 22.22 -1.80
N PHE A 55 13.99 22.76 -1.09
CA PHE A 55 13.22 22.00 -0.10
C PHE A 55 12.58 20.73 -0.69
N VAL A 56 11.96 20.83 -1.87
CA VAL A 56 11.24 19.71 -2.48
C VAL A 56 12.22 18.64 -2.99
N SER A 57 13.34 19.01 -3.60
CA SER A 57 14.33 18.04 -4.12
C SER A 57 15.24 17.46 -3.05
N GLU A 58 15.68 18.25 -2.07
CA GLU A 58 16.67 17.80 -1.08
C GLU A 58 16.06 17.23 0.18
N THR A 59 14.97 17.84 0.69
CA THR A 59 14.32 17.43 1.93
C THR A 59 13.25 16.37 1.65
N LEU A 60 12.34 16.64 0.72
CA LEU A 60 11.31 15.67 0.35
C LEU A 60 11.85 14.57 -0.55
N GLY A 61 12.87 14.87 -1.38
CA GLY A 61 13.48 13.92 -2.30
C GLY A 61 12.67 13.75 -3.60
N ILE A 62 11.78 14.71 -3.94
CA ILE A 62 10.87 14.64 -5.08
C ILE A 62 11.35 15.62 -6.16
N ARG A 63 11.51 15.14 -7.40
CA ARG A 63 11.92 15.95 -8.55
C ARG A 63 10.80 16.14 -9.56
N GLU A 64 9.98 15.11 -9.72
CA GLU A 64 8.83 15.11 -10.63
C GLU A 64 7.69 14.28 -10.07
N ARG A 65 6.48 14.47 -10.60
CA ARG A 65 5.25 13.76 -10.26
C ARG A 65 4.59 13.30 -11.54
N HIS A 66 4.18 12.03 -11.54
CA HIS A 66 3.28 11.54 -12.57
C HIS A 66 1.84 11.78 -12.12
N VAL A 67 1.01 12.31 -12.99
CA VAL A 67 -0.38 12.65 -12.69
C VAL A 67 -1.31 12.14 -13.77
N CYS A 68 -2.49 11.67 -13.37
CA CYS A 68 -3.51 11.17 -14.28
C CYS A 68 -3.86 12.19 -15.36
N ALA A 69 -4.12 11.72 -16.58
CA ALA A 69 -4.86 12.44 -17.58
C ALA A 69 -6.31 12.70 -17.10
N ASP A 70 -7.03 13.57 -17.80
CA ASP A 70 -8.38 13.94 -17.37
C ASP A 70 -9.35 12.75 -17.40
N ASP A 71 -9.14 11.82 -18.32
CA ASP A 71 -9.90 10.58 -18.53
C ASP A 71 -9.32 9.35 -17.84
N GLU A 72 -8.17 9.46 -17.14
CA GLU A 72 -7.63 8.38 -16.30
C GLU A 72 -8.19 8.43 -14.89
N SER A 73 -8.46 7.26 -14.32
CA SER A 73 -9.01 7.06 -12.98
C SER A 73 -8.19 6.08 -12.15
N THR A 74 -8.53 5.93 -10.89
CA THR A 74 -7.90 4.95 -9.99
C THR A 74 -8.01 3.52 -10.52
N ALA A 75 -9.16 3.16 -11.11
CA ALA A 75 -9.35 1.82 -11.66
C ALA A 75 -8.49 1.57 -12.91
N ASP A 76 -8.23 2.61 -13.73
CA ASP A 76 -7.32 2.49 -14.88
C ASP A 76 -5.89 2.19 -14.45
N LEU A 77 -5.42 2.90 -13.42
CA LEU A 77 -4.08 2.67 -12.87
C LEU A 77 -3.96 1.27 -12.27
N ALA A 78 -4.97 0.89 -11.45
CA ALA A 78 -5.03 -0.41 -10.78
C ALA A 78 -5.04 -1.56 -11.78
N GLU A 79 -5.86 -1.50 -12.83
CA GLU A 79 -5.94 -2.49 -13.89
C GLU A 79 -4.58 -2.71 -14.57
N ARG A 80 -3.92 -1.62 -14.98
CA ARG A 80 -2.63 -1.69 -15.69
C ARG A 80 -1.52 -2.30 -14.83
N ALA A 81 -1.44 -1.92 -13.54
CA ALA A 81 -0.48 -2.50 -12.61
C ALA A 81 -0.79 -3.99 -12.34
N ALA A 82 -2.07 -4.33 -12.16
CA ALA A 82 -2.53 -5.70 -11.93
C ALA A 82 -2.20 -6.64 -13.09
N ARG A 83 -2.45 -6.22 -14.34
CA ARG A 83 -2.09 -7.00 -15.54
C ARG A 83 -0.59 -7.30 -15.57
N ARG A 84 0.26 -6.30 -15.33
CA ARG A 84 1.71 -6.48 -15.27
C ARG A 84 2.15 -7.46 -14.18
N ALA A 85 1.48 -7.42 -13.01
CA ALA A 85 1.78 -8.36 -11.94
C ALA A 85 1.35 -9.80 -12.28
N MET A 86 0.20 -9.98 -12.93
CA MET A 86 -0.25 -11.29 -13.41
C MET A 86 0.65 -11.82 -14.52
N ASP A 87 1.04 -10.97 -15.47
CA ASP A 87 1.99 -11.34 -16.56
C ASP A 87 3.34 -11.77 -15.96
N ASP A 88 3.86 -11.05 -14.95
CA ASP A 88 5.12 -11.37 -14.28
C ASP A 88 5.03 -12.70 -13.50
N ALA A 89 3.87 -12.97 -12.88
CA ALA A 89 3.59 -14.24 -12.21
C ALA A 89 3.30 -15.41 -13.18
N GLY A 90 2.98 -15.12 -14.44
CA GLY A 90 2.56 -16.11 -15.42
C GLY A 90 1.20 -16.74 -15.08
N VAL A 91 0.24 -15.95 -14.57
CA VAL A 91 -1.07 -16.43 -14.13
C VAL A 91 -2.20 -15.80 -14.95
N GLU A 92 -3.21 -16.63 -15.27
CA GLU A 92 -4.40 -16.18 -15.98
C GLU A 92 -5.40 -15.50 -15.01
N PRO A 93 -6.18 -14.51 -15.47
CA PRO A 93 -7.12 -13.78 -14.62
C PRO A 93 -8.11 -14.68 -13.88
N GLU A 94 -8.65 -15.71 -14.52
CA GLU A 94 -9.62 -16.64 -13.94
C GLU A 94 -9.05 -17.50 -12.81
N SER A 95 -7.72 -17.54 -12.66
CA SER A 95 -7.05 -18.28 -11.60
C SER A 95 -6.92 -17.51 -10.30
N ILE A 96 -7.32 -16.23 -10.27
CA ILE A 96 -7.31 -15.40 -9.07
C ILE A 96 -8.55 -15.71 -8.23
N ASP A 97 -8.34 -16.04 -6.95
CA ASP A 97 -9.41 -16.38 -6.00
C ASP A 97 -9.90 -15.16 -5.21
N LEU A 98 -9.04 -14.16 -5.05
CA LEU A 98 -9.36 -12.93 -4.31
C LEU A 98 -8.60 -11.75 -4.90
N LEU A 99 -9.31 -10.62 -5.11
CA LEU A 99 -8.73 -9.33 -5.49
C LEU A 99 -8.96 -8.31 -4.37
N ILE A 100 -7.88 -7.72 -3.87
CA ILE A 100 -7.93 -6.66 -2.85
C ILE A 100 -7.32 -5.38 -3.43
N VAL A 101 -8.08 -4.28 -3.42
CA VAL A 101 -7.57 -2.96 -3.82
C VAL A 101 -7.41 -2.08 -2.58
N ALA A 102 -6.19 -1.62 -2.33
CA ALA A 102 -5.88 -0.66 -1.28
C ALA A 102 -5.84 0.75 -1.88
N THR A 103 -6.79 1.60 -1.49
CA THR A 103 -6.88 2.98 -1.97
C THR A 103 -7.65 3.87 -1.00
N ASP A 104 -7.28 5.15 -0.93
CA ASP A 104 -8.06 6.24 -0.32
C ASP A 104 -8.52 7.27 -1.37
N THR A 105 -8.34 6.94 -2.66
CA THR A 105 -8.89 7.65 -3.81
C THR A 105 -9.76 6.70 -4.64
N PRO A 106 -10.88 6.19 -4.11
CA PRO A 106 -11.67 5.16 -4.78
C PRO A 106 -12.24 5.68 -6.11
N GLU A 107 -12.52 4.74 -7.04
CA GLU A 107 -13.18 5.03 -8.31
C GLU A 107 -14.52 5.73 -8.09
N PHE A 108 -15.30 5.17 -7.18
CA PHE A 108 -16.60 5.68 -6.71
C PHE A 108 -16.69 5.51 -5.20
N ILE A 109 -17.61 6.25 -4.55
CA ILE A 109 -18.00 5.95 -3.17
C ILE A 109 -18.64 4.55 -3.11
N SER A 110 -19.40 4.18 -4.12
CA SER A 110 -20.02 2.88 -4.35
C SER A 110 -20.35 2.74 -5.84
N PRO A 111 -20.03 1.62 -6.48
CA PRO A 111 -19.43 0.38 -5.95
C PRO A 111 -17.96 0.52 -5.54
N ALA A 112 -17.40 -0.55 -4.94
CA ALA A 112 -15.98 -0.64 -4.61
C ALA A 112 -15.11 -0.58 -5.87
N THR A 113 -13.92 0.03 -5.77
CA THR A 113 -12.93 0.09 -6.86
C THR A 113 -12.53 -1.31 -7.32
N SER A 114 -12.36 -2.22 -6.37
CA SER A 114 -12.01 -3.61 -6.65
C SER A 114 -13.06 -4.33 -7.50
N SER A 115 -14.35 -4.01 -7.37
CA SER A 115 -15.40 -4.58 -8.22
C SER A 115 -15.28 -4.10 -9.67
N VAL A 116 -14.90 -2.83 -9.87
CA VAL A 116 -14.64 -2.28 -11.22
C VAL A 116 -13.42 -2.95 -11.84
N VAL A 117 -12.33 -3.04 -11.08
CA VAL A 117 -11.06 -3.65 -11.51
C VAL A 117 -11.26 -5.15 -11.80
N GLN A 118 -12.01 -5.87 -10.97
CA GLN A 118 -12.36 -7.28 -11.15
C GLN A 118 -13.02 -7.53 -12.52
N GLY A 119 -14.03 -6.72 -12.84
CA GLY A 119 -14.75 -6.83 -14.13
C GLY A 119 -13.85 -6.51 -15.33
N ARG A 120 -12.97 -5.50 -15.22
CA ARG A 120 -12.06 -5.10 -16.30
C ARG A 120 -10.94 -6.12 -16.53
N LEU A 121 -10.42 -6.74 -15.47
CA LEU A 121 -9.39 -7.77 -15.55
C LEU A 121 -9.93 -9.10 -16.06
N GLY A 122 -11.23 -9.38 -15.84
CA GLY A 122 -11.81 -10.70 -16.13
C GLY A 122 -11.50 -11.75 -15.04
N THR A 123 -11.18 -11.32 -13.81
CA THR A 123 -10.93 -12.24 -12.69
C THR A 123 -12.26 -12.78 -12.13
N THR A 124 -13.01 -13.50 -12.97
CA THR A 124 -14.41 -13.88 -12.74
C THR A 124 -14.64 -14.79 -11.54
N ASN A 125 -13.62 -15.52 -11.10
CA ASN A 125 -13.68 -16.41 -9.95
C ASN A 125 -13.33 -15.72 -8.63
N ALA A 126 -12.79 -14.48 -8.70
CA ALA A 126 -12.32 -13.76 -7.53
C ALA A 126 -13.45 -13.12 -6.73
N GLY A 127 -13.46 -13.37 -5.40
CA GLY A 127 -14.08 -12.44 -4.46
C GLY A 127 -13.32 -11.12 -4.42
N THR A 128 -13.97 -10.01 -3.98
CA THR A 128 -13.27 -8.72 -4.00
C THR A 128 -13.78 -7.73 -2.96
N PHE A 129 -12.89 -6.86 -2.46
CA PHE A 129 -13.19 -5.73 -1.58
C PHE A 129 -12.05 -4.70 -1.58
N ASP A 130 -12.39 -3.46 -1.20
CA ASP A 130 -11.42 -2.39 -0.99
C ASP A 130 -10.96 -2.33 0.46
N ILE A 131 -9.70 -1.86 0.65
CA ILE A 131 -9.15 -1.49 1.95
C ILE A 131 -8.75 0.00 1.91
N ASN A 132 -9.24 0.77 2.87
CA ASN A 132 -8.77 2.13 3.11
C ASN A 132 -8.06 2.20 4.47
N ALA A 133 -6.74 2.26 4.45
CA ALA A 133 -5.87 2.56 5.58
C ALA A 133 -4.86 3.65 5.18
N GLY A 134 -5.29 4.59 4.33
CA GLY A 134 -4.44 5.62 3.73
C GLY A 134 -3.21 4.99 3.09
N CYS A 135 -2.06 5.62 3.27
CA CYS A 135 -0.81 5.15 2.68
C CYS A 135 -0.27 3.83 3.28
N ALA A 136 -0.83 3.35 4.42
CA ALA A 136 -0.58 2.01 4.96
C ALA A 136 -1.49 0.93 4.31
N GLY A 137 -2.34 1.32 3.37
CA GLY A 137 -3.34 0.43 2.76
C GLY A 137 -2.73 -0.82 2.15
N TYR A 138 -1.63 -0.70 1.40
CA TYR A 138 -1.00 -1.87 0.76
C TYR A 138 -0.43 -2.88 1.78
N VAL A 139 0.29 -2.44 2.81
CA VAL A 139 0.82 -3.38 3.82
C VAL A 139 -0.30 -4.03 4.63
N THR A 140 -1.42 -3.31 4.83
CA THR A 140 -2.64 -3.87 5.43
C THR A 140 -3.26 -4.93 4.51
N ALA A 141 -3.38 -4.65 3.22
CA ALA A 141 -3.92 -5.58 2.23
C ALA A 141 -3.03 -6.83 2.07
N LEU A 142 -1.70 -6.66 2.08
CA LEU A 142 -0.74 -7.76 2.03
C LEU A 142 -0.85 -8.66 3.27
N ASP A 143 -1.02 -8.06 4.44
CA ASP A 143 -1.28 -8.78 5.69
C ASP A 143 -2.58 -9.61 5.61
N VAL A 144 -3.67 -8.99 5.17
CA VAL A 144 -4.97 -9.66 4.99
C VAL A 144 -4.85 -10.81 3.99
N ALA A 145 -4.27 -10.58 2.81
CA ALA A 145 -4.07 -11.59 1.78
C ALA A 145 -3.28 -12.80 2.31
N SER A 146 -2.21 -12.54 3.07
CA SER A 146 -1.39 -13.60 3.66
C SER A 146 -2.18 -14.49 4.61
N LYS A 147 -3.13 -13.91 5.36
CA LYS A 147 -3.98 -14.65 6.29
C LYS A 147 -5.05 -15.47 5.56
N TYR A 148 -5.64 -14.97 4.48
CA TYR A 148 -6.53 -15.74 3.63
C TYR A 148 -5.85 -17.01 3.11
N ILE A 149 -4.68 -16.89 2.50
CA ILE A 149 -3.92 -18.02 1.97
C ILE A 149 -3.56 -19.04 3.08
N ARG A 150 -3.18 -18.55 4.26
CA ARG A 150 -2.75 -19.43 5.35
C ARG A 150 -3.90 -20.12 6.08
N ALA A 151 -5.06 -19.46 6.18
CA ALA A 151 -6.19 -19.91 6.99
C ALA A 151 -7.20 -20.75 6.24
N ASP A 152 -7.35 -20.56 4.92
CA ASP A 152 -8.42 -21.18 4.14
C ASP A 152 -7.87 -21.80 2.84
N ASP A 153 -8.17 -23.07 2.60
CA ASP A 153 -7.70 -23.84 1.45
C ASP A 153 -8.37 -23.47 0.12
N ARG A 154 -9.39 -22.67 0.17
CA ARG A 154 -10.07 -22.10 -1.00
C ARG A 154 -9.19 -21.05 -1.72
N TYR A 155 -8.28 -20.38 -0.98
CA TYR A 155 -7.50 -19.27 -1.52
C TYR A 155 -6.07 -19.72 -1.80
N ASP A 156 -5.76 -19.89 -3.07
CA ASP A 156 -4.44 -20.25 -3.56
C ASP A 156 -3.71 -19.06 -4.21
N ARG A 157 -4.48 -18.11 -4.80
CA ARG A 157 -3.96 -16.92 -5.46
C ARG A 157 -4.74 -15.68 -5.08
N VAL A 158 -4.04 -14.70 -4.56
CA VAL A 158 -4.59 -13.39 -4.19
C VAL A 158 -3.85 -12.31 -4.96
N LEU A 159 -4.61 -11.44 -5.65
CA LEU A 159 -4.07 -10.25 -6.29
C LEU A 159 -4.28 -9.06 -5.36
N VAL A 160 -3.19 -8.41 -4.96
CA VAL A 160 -3.21 -7.22 -4.10
C VAL A 160 -2.72 -6.03 -4.90
N VAL A 161 -3.54 -4.98 -4.94
CA VAL A 161 -3.24 -3.74 -5.69
C VAL A 161 -3.26 -2.57 -4.73
N GLY A 162 -2.23 -1.75 -4.74
CA GLY A 162 -2.24 -0.40 -4.17
C GLY A 162 -2.42 0.62 -5.29
N ALA A 163 -3.46 1.44 -5.26
CA ALA A 163 -3.74 2.42 -6.31
C ALA A 163 -4.04 3.80 -5.73
N TYR A 164 -3.63 4.85 -6.44
CA TYR A 164 -3.71 6.21 -5.94
C TYR A 164 -3.81 7.22 -7.10
N ALA A 165 -4.86 8.02 -7.12
CA ALA A 165 -5.12 9.08 -8.09
C ALA A 165 -5.41 10.41 -7.39
N MET A 166 -4.52 10.82 -6.48
CA MET A 166 -4.70 11.98 -5.61
C MET A 166 -4.65 13.30 -6.38
N SER A 167 -4.06 13.34 -7.57
CA SER A 167 -4.05 14.56 -8.40
C SER A 167 -5.45 15.09 -8.69
N LYS A 168 -6.47 14.21 -8.70
CA LYS A 168 -7.88 14.56 -8.88
C LYS A 168 -8.46 15.38 -7.69
N TYR A 169 -7.81 15.29 -6.54
CA TYR A 169 -8.23 15.96 -5.29
C TYR A 169 -7.28 17.07 -4.83
N LEU A 170 -6.21 17.35 -5.59
CA LEU A 170 -5.27 18.42 -5.23
C LEU A 170 -5.83 19.81 -5.56
N ASP A 171 -5.55 20.75 -4.67
CA ASP A 171 -5.51 22.17 -5.01
C ASP A 171 -4.07 22.51 -5.42
N TYR A 172 -3.86 22.76 -6.71
CA TYR A 172 -2.55 23.15 -7.21
C TYR A 172 -2.14 24.57 -6.85
N GLY A 173 -2.97 25.32 -6.14
CA GLY A 173 -2.62 26.56 -5.43
C GLY A 173 -2.07 26.33 -4.03
N ASP A 174 -2.26 25.13 -3.45
CA ASP A 174 -1.72 24.77 -2.13
C ASP A 174 -0.33 24.13 -2.25
N LYS A 175 0.72 24.91 -1.95
CA LYS A 175 2.10 24.42 -1.93
C LYS A 175 2.31 23.18 -1.06
N LYS A 176 1.53 23.02 0.04
CA LYS A 176 1.75 21.93 1.00
C LYS A 176 1.37 20.56 0.45
N THR A 177 0.39 20.52 -0.44
CA THR A 177 -0.11 19.28 -1.03
C THR A 177 0.39 19.08 -2.46
N ALA A 178 0.34 20.12 -3.31
CA ALA A 178 0.74 20.05 -4.71
C ALA A 178 2.20 19.61 -4.94
N THR A 179 3.10 19.92 -4.00
CA THR A 179 4.52 19.57 -4.13
C THR A 179 4.87 18.13 -3.73
N ILE A 180 3.93 17.37 -3.19
CA ILE A 180 4.19 16.03 -2.63
C ILE A 180 3.55 14.94 -3.50
N PHE A 181 2.24 15.03 -3.69
CA PHE A 181 1.43 13.93 -4.17
C PHE A 181 1.48 13.73 -5.69
N ALA A 182 1.43 12.47 -6.09
CA ALA A 182 1.45 11.98 -7.46
C ALA A 182 0.48 10.79 -7.58
N ASP A 183 0.31 10.28 -8.79
CA ASP A 183 -0.58 9.17 -9.08
C ASP A 183 0.20 7.94 -9.55
N GLY A 184 -0.36 6.76 -9.31
CA GLY A 184 0.21 5.51 -9.73
C GLY A 184 -0.47 4.32 -9.10
N ALA A 185 -0.09 3.13 -9.53
CA ALA A 185 -0.50 1.87 -8.93
C ALA A 185 0.65 0.87 -8.92
N GLY A 186 0.65 0.02 -7.91
CA GLY A 186 1.52 -1.15 -7.84
C GLY A 186 0.70 -2.37 -7.41
N ALA A 187 1.04 -3.53 -7.93
CA ALA A 187 0.32 -4.76 -7.67
C ALA A 187 1.26 -5.93 -7.40
N THR A 188 0.76 -6.91 -6.65
CA THR A 188 1.46 -8.17 -6.42
C THR A 188 0.50 -9.34 -6.53
N VAL A 189 0.93 -10.41 -7.18
CA VAL A 189 0.31 -11.72 -7.09
C VAL A 189 0.94 -12.47 -5.93
N ILE A 190 0.09 -12.99 -5.06
CA ILE A 190 0.50 -13.76 -3.88
C ILE A 190 -0.05 -15.16 -4.04
N GLU A 191 0.80 -16.15 -4.00
CA GLU A 191 0.39 -17.54 -4.15
C GLU A 191 0.71 -18.37 -2.92
N ARG A 192 -0.08 -19.43 -2.71
CA ARG A 192 0.24 -20.48 -1.76
C ARG A 192 1.44 -21.28 -2.24
N ARG A 193 2.48 -21.35 -1.42
CA ARG A 193 3.69 -22.13 -1.69
C ARG A 193 4.16 -22.86 -0.42
N ALA A 194 5.04 -23.85 -0.57
CA ALA A 194 5.71 -24.53 0.54
C ALA A 194 6.87 -23.69 1.11
N ALA A 195 7.51 -22.86 0.28
CA ALA A 195 8.59 -21.98 0.68
C ALA A 195 8.05 -20.77 1.49
N PRO A 196 8.80 -20.23 2.45
CA PRO A 196 8.42 -19.02 3.16
C PRO A 196 8.35 -17.80 2.24
N GLY A 197 7.45 -16.87 2.53
CA GLY A 197 7.25 -15.62 1.80
C GLY A 197 6.89 -14.50 2.78
N VAL A 198 5.60 -14.16 2.97
CA VAL A 198 5.17 -13.26 4.05
C VAL A 198 5.38 -13.95 5.38
N LEU A 199 6.31 -13.44 6.18
CA LEU A 199 6.74 -14.08 7.44
C LEU A 199 5.92 -13.62 8.63
N ALA A 200 5.82 -12.31 8.82
CA ALA A 200 5.06 -11.68 9.90
C ALA A 200 4.64 -10.27 9.50
N SER A 201 3.68 -9.75 10.24
CA SER A 201 3.13 -8.40 10.05
C SER A 201 2.63 -7.84 11.37
N GLU A 202 2.59 -6.52 11.47
CA GLU A 202 1.97 -5.80 12.57
C GLU A 202 1.25 -4.57 12.04
N LEU A 203 0.04 -4.32 12.54
CA LEU A 203 -0.76 -3.15 12.22
C LEU A 203 -0.98 -2.34 13.50
N PHE A 204 -0.95 -1.02 13.35
CA PHE A 204 -1.20 -0.06 14.42
C PHE A 204 -2.07 1.07 13.91
N ALA A 205 -2.92 1.64 14.78
CA ALA A 205 -3.70 2.83 14.48
C ALA A 205 -3.82 3.74 15.70
N ASP A 206 -3.90 5.06 15.44
CA ASP A 206 -4.25 6.06 16.43
C ASP A 206 -5.34 6.99 15.88
N GLY A 207 -6.59 6.64 16.13
CA GLY A 207 -7.77 7.39 15.67
C GLY A 207 -7.88 8.83 16.20
N ARG A 208 -7.11 9.19 17.22
CA ARG A 208 -7.06 10.59 17.71
C ARG A 208 -6.48 11.53 16.66
N LEU A 209 -5.72 11.02 15.71
CA LEU A 209 -5.09 11.74 14.60
C LEU A 209 -5.89 11.66 13.30
N ALA A 210 -7.11 11.11 13.32
CA ALA A 210 -7.87 10.82 12.11
C ALA A 210 -8.14 12.05 11.23
N CYS A 211 -8.34 13.22 11.85
CA CYS A 211 -8.67 14.45 11.12
C CYS A 211 -7.45 15.30 10.76
N GLY A 212 -6.22 14.80 10.93
CA GLY A 212 -5.00 15.58 10.65
C GLY A 212 -4.80 15.88 9.16
N MET A 213 -5.17 14.93 8.29
CA MET A 213 -5.06 15.07 6.83
C MET A 213 -6.16 14.25 6.15
N GLY A 214 -6.76 14.78 5.09
CA GLY A 214 -7.76 14.05 4.31
C GLY A 214 -8.52 14.90 3.32
N VAL A 215 -9.41 14.25 2.58
CA VAL A 215 -10.49 14.86 1.78
C VAL A 215 -11.78 14.63 2.58
N PHE A 216 -12.33 15.69 3.19
CA PHE A 216 -13.37 15.54 4.21
C PHE A 216 -14.79 15.66 3.66
N ALA A 217 -14.99 16.35 2.52
CA ALA A 217 -16.30 16.41 1.86
C ALA A 217 -16.44 15.33 0.78
N GLY A 218 -17.65 14.82 0.60
CA GLY A 218 -18.02 13.74 -0.31
C GLY A 218 -18.45 12.46 0.42
N GLY A 219 -18.15 12.33 1.72
CA GLY A 219 -18.64 11.26 2.57
C GLY A 219 -19.95 11.60 3.27
N THR A 220 -20.41 10.71 4.16
CA THR A 220 -21.68 10.87 4.89
C THR A 220 -21.63 11.98 5.95
N ALA A 221 -20.44 12.29 6.48
CA ALA A 221 -20.27 13.39 7.45
C ALA A 221 -20.46 14.76 6.80
N GLU A 222 -20.01 14.93 5.56
CA GLU A 222 -20.17 16.14 4.78
C GLU A 222 -20.45 15.77 3.31
N PRO A 223 -21.71 15.54 2.92
CA PRO A 223 -22.09 15.30 1.53
C PRO A 223 -21.76 16.48 0.62
N ILE A 224 -21.54 16.20 -0.67
CA ILE A 224 -21.32 17.26 -1.65
C ILE A 224 -22.60 18.11 -1.80
N THR A 225 -22.46 19.40 -1.54
CA THR A 225 -23.49 20.42 -1.70
C THR A 225 -22.96 21.56 -2.55
N GLU A 226 -23.88 22.44 -3.01
CA GLU A 226 -23.47 23.65 -3.73
C GLU A 226 -22.53 24.54 -2.90
N SER A 227 -22.71 24.58 -1.57
CA SER A 227 -21.82 25.35 -0.68
C SER A 227 -20.42 24.74 -0.61
N VAL A 228 -20.28 23.40 -0.62
CA VAL A 228 -18.99 22.72 -0.68
C VAL A 228 -18.27 23.02 -1.98
N LEU A 229 -19.00 22.99 -3.11
CA LEU A 229 -18.44 23.28 -4.43
C LEU A 229 -18.03 24.75 -4.59
N ARG A 230 -18.81 25.69 -4.04
CA ARG A 230 -18.46 27.14 -4.04
C ARG A 230 -17.25 27.45 -3.19
N ASP A 231 -17.06 26.77 -2.07
CA ASP A 231 -15.88 26.88 -1.21
C ASP A 231 -14.63 26.45 -1.98
N GLY A 232 -14.74 25.42 -2.84
CA GLY A 232 -13.66 24.93 -3.70
C GLY A 232 -12.49 24.26 -2.94
N TYR A 233 -12.58 24.18 -1.61
CA TYR A 233 -11.50 23.73 -0.75
C TYR A 233 -11.82 22.46 0.05
N ARG A 234 -13.05 22.30 0.52
CA ARG A 234 -13.43 21.19 1.43
C ARG A 234 -13.43 19.82 0.75
N ASN A 235 -13.62 19.76 -0.55
CA ASN A 235 -13.52 18.56 -1.37
C ASN A 235 -12.12 18.32 -1.96
N ARG A 236 -11.11 19.02 -1.42
CA ARG A 236 -9.70 18.87 -1.78
C ARG A 236 -8.92 18.26 -0.63
N LEU A 237 -7.79 17.61 -0.95
CA LEU A 237 -6.85 17.13 0.03
C LEU A 237 -6.24 18.31 0.80
N ARG A 238 -6.23 18.21 2.12
CA ARG A 238 -5.64 19.24 2.99
C ARG A 238 -5.01 18.65 4.24
N PHE A 239 -3.97 19.31 4.71
CA PHE A 239 -3.46 19.16 6.07
C PHE A 239 -4.22 20.09 6.99
N VAL A 240 -4.96 19.54 7.96
CA VAL A 240 -5.67 20.30 9.00
C VAL A 240 -4.74 20.50 10.19
N GLU A 241 -4.06 19.43 10.61
CA GLU A 241 -3.07 19.45 11.67
C GLU A 241 -1.80 18.74 11.20
N LYS A 242 -0.66 19.22 11.69
CA LYS A 242 0.61 18.59 11.40
C LYS A 242 0.78 17.36 12.29
N TYR A 243 1.00 16.21 11.70
CA TYR A 243 1.40 15.04 12.47
C TYR A 243 2.74 15.29 13.18
N PRO A 244 2.88 14.88 14.46
CA PRO A 244 4.16 14.90 15.14
C PRO A 244 5.22 14.12 14.34
N LYS A 245 6.45 14.60 14.30
CA LYS A 245 7.54 13.91 13.59
C LYS A 245 7.81 12.53 14.16
N GLU A 246 7.65 12.37 15.45
CA GLU A 246 7.82 11.17 16.25
C GLU A 246 6.92 10.02 15.76
N VAL A 247 5.78 10.33 15.15
CA VAL A 247 4.88 9.31 14.56
C VAL A 247 5.64 8.37 13.63
N ASN A 248 6.48 8.91 12.74
CA ASN A 248 7.26 8.11 11.81
C ASN A 248 8.69 7.84 12.33
N GLU A 249 9.36 8.86 12.86
CA GLU A 249 10.77 8.75 13.28
C GLU A 249 10.99 7.75 14.43
N GLU A 250 10.00 7.58 15.30
CA GLU A 250 9.98 6.58 16.38
C GLU A 250 9.09 5.38 16.06
N GLY A 251 7.92 5.64 15.42
CA GLY A 251 6.92 4.61 15.14
C GLY A 251 7.42 3.54 14.16
N TRP A 252 8.07 3.94 13.06
CA TRP A 252 8.56 3.00 12.07
C TRP A 252 9.66 2.07 12.61
N PRO A 253 10.72 2.57 13.30
CA PRO A 253 11.71 1.68 13.91
C PRO A 253 11.10 0.74 14.95
N ARG A 254 10.15 1.22 15.75
CA ARG A 254 9.48 0.42 16.77
C ARG A 254 8.71 -0.74 16.16
N ILE A 255 7.82 -0.47 15.19
CA ILE A 255 7.00 -1.52 14.57
C ILE A 255 7.86 -2.51 13.77
N ALA A 256 8.92 -2.03 13.11
CA ALA A 256 9.84 -2.87 12.37
C ALA A 256 10.61 -3.83 13.29
N ARG A 257 11.16 -3.34 14.42
CA ARG A 257 11.81 -4.20 15.43
C ARG A 257 10.84 -5.21 16.05
N SER A 258 9.58 -4.81 16.28
CA SER A 258 8.56 -5.73 16.79
C SER A 258 8.30 -6.86 15.80
N VAL A 259 8.14 -6.58 14.52
CA VAL A 259 7.95 -7.60 13.48
C VAL A 259 9.17 -8.52 13.36
N LEU A 260 10.39 -7.96 13.36
CA LEU A 260 11.64 -8.75 13.31
C LEU A 260 11.77 -9.69 14.50
N SER A 261 11.50 -9.21 15.71
CA SER A 261 11.53 -10.03 16.93
C SER A 261 10.60 -11.23 16.85
N ARG A 262 9.40 -11.08 16.26
CA ARG A 262 8.43 -12.19 16.10
C ARG A 262 8.89 -13.29 15.15
N ILE A 263 9.86 -13.01 14.29
CA ILE A 263 10.44 -14.00 13.35
C ILE A 263 11.87 -14.42 13.77
N GLY A 264 12.32 -14.00 14.95
CA GLY A 264 13.68 -14.33 15.45
C GLY A 264 14.80 -13.73 14.59
N ARG A 265 14.57 -12.54 14.04
CA ARG A 265 15.53 -11.78 13.23
C ARG A 265 15.82 -10.42 13.84
N ASP A 266 16.93 -9.83 13.42
CA ASP A 266 17.37 -8.51 13.83
C ASP A 266 17.58 -7.57 12.64
N VAL A 267 17.75 -6.28 12.92
CA VAL A 267 17.93 -5.21 11.93
C VAL A 267 19.03 -5.52 10.89
N PRO A 268 20.20 -6.06 11.26
CA PRO A 268 21.25 -6.41 10.29
C PRO A 268 20.87 -7.47 9.26
N ASP A 269 19.89 -8.34 9.59
CA ASP A 269 19.42 -9.41 8.70
C ASP A 269 18.63 -8.88 7.51
N VAL A 270 18.11 -7.65 7.59
CA VAL A 270 17.26 -7.06 6.55
C VAL A 270 18.11 -6.60 5.38
N ALA A 271 17.87 -7.19 4.22
CA ALA A 271 18.56 -6.85 2.98
C ALA A 271 18.04 -5.52 2.38
N LEU A 272 16.73 -5.28 2.43
CA LEU A 272 16.12 -4.11 1.83
C LEU A 272 14.97 -3.56 2.68
N TRP A 273 14.95 -2.23 2.82
CA TRP A 273 13.92 -1.47 3.53
C TRP A 273 13.10 -0.64 2.56
N LEU A 274 11.79 -0.83 2.57
CA LEU A 274 10.80 -0.05 1.82
C LEU A 274 9.94 0.72 2.83
N TRP A 275 10.06 2.03 2.80
CA TRP A 275 9.32 2.94 3.67
C TRP A 275 8.28 3.72 2.87
N THR A 276 7.24 4.24 3.50
CA THR A 276 6.36 5.24 2.88
C THR A 276 7.19 6.36 2.24
N GLN A 277 6.94 6.64 0.97
CA GLN A 277 7.78 7.47 0.09
C GLN A 277 7.46 8.98 0.17
N VAL A 278 7.05 9.47 1.35
CA VAL A 278 6.53 10.86 1.49
C VAL A 278 7.62 11.89 1.73
N ASN A 279 8.72 11.50 2.40
CA ASN A 279 9.76 12.43 2.84
C ASN A 279 11.10 11.71 3.00
N LEU A 280 12.07 12.09 2.17
CA LEU A 280 13.40 11.48 2.19
C LEU A 280 14.16 11.77 3.49
N SER A 281 13.97 12.97 4.09
CA SER A 281 14.63 13.27 5.36
C SER A 281 14.17 12.39 6.50
N THR A 282 12.86 12.04 6.56
CA THR A 282 12.34 11.08 7.52
C THR A 282 12.94 9.68 7.30
N ILE A 283 13.03 9.23 6.04
CA ILE A 283 13.67 7.93 5.74
C ILE A 283 15.14 7.93 6.22
N ARG A 284 15.90 9.01 5.96
CA ARG A 284 17.28 9.13 6.44
C ARG A 284 17.38 9.07 7.96
N THR A 285 16.49 9.77 8.68
CA THR A 285 16.43 9.74 10.15
C THR A 285 16.15 8.33 10.65
N VAL A 286 15.14 7.65 10.10
CA VAL A 286 14.77 6.28 10.48
C VAL A 286 15.91 5.29 10.21
N MET A 287 16.55 5.36 9.04
CA MET A 287 17.70 4.51 8.73
C MET A 287 18.86 4.75 9.70
N SER A 288 19.11 6.00 10.10
CA SER A 288 20.11 6.34 11.11
C SER A 288 19.76 5.81 12.50
N VAL A 289 18.48 5.90 12.92
CA VAL A 289 17.98 5.35 14.19
C VAL A 289 18.11 3.82 14.26
N LEU A 290 18.00 3.17 13.10
CA LEU A 290 18.22 1.73 12.97
C LEU A 290 19.69 1.33 12.83
N ASP A 291 20.59 2.28 12.68
CA ASP A 291 22.01 2.06 12.36
C ASP A 291 22.21 1.27 11.04
N VAL A 292 21.44 1.64 10.03
CA VAL A 292 21.44 1.00 8.71
C VAL A 292 21.82 2.03 7.62
N PRO A 293 22.77 1.71 6.72
CA PRO A 293 23.13 2.62 5.64
C PRO A 293 21.99 2.84 4.64
N MET A 294 21.86 4.06 4.12
CA MET A 294 20.85 4.41 3.12
C MET A 294 20.87 3.54 1.86
N SER A 295 21.99 2.89 1.56
CA SER A 295 22.09 1.93 0.45
C SER A 295 21.17 0.72 0.60
N ARG A 296 20.69 0.41 1.82
CA ARG A 296 19.68 -0.62 2.09
C ARG A 296 18.24 -0.10 2.04
N ALA A 297 18.01 1.20 1.89
CA ALA A 297 16.68 1.73 1.57
C ALA A 297 16.51 1.81 0.05
N HIS A 298 15.28 1.54 -0.44
CA HIS A 298 14.94 1.77 -1.84
C HIS A 298 13.89 2.87 -1.93
N THR A 299 14.15 3.86 -2.79
CA THR A 299 13.28 5.03 -2.94
C THR A 299 12.95 5.28 -4.39
N ILE A 300 11.69 5.62 -4.66
CA ILE A 300 11.15 5.90 -5.99
C ILE A 300 10.55 7.30 -6.12
N MET A 301 10.38 8.01 -4.98
CA MET A 301 9.72 9.32 -4.98
C MET A 301 10.46 10.37 -5.81
N GLY A 302 11.77 10.18 -6.03
CA GLY A 302 12.55 11.11 -6.87
C GLY A 302 12.11 11.15 -8.33
N LYS A 303 11.61 10.01 -8.82
CA LYS A 303 11.19 9.84 -10.23
C LYS A 303 9.68 9.78 -10.44
N TRP A 304 8.90 9.48 -9.41
CA TRP A 304 7.46 9.27 -9.58
C TRP A 304 6.60 10.10 -8.63
N GLY A 305 7.22 10.83 -7.69
CA GLY A 305 6.53 11.53 -6.62
C GLY A 305 5.99 10.59 -5.56
N TYR A 306 5.11 11.10 -4.69
CA TYR A 306 4.52 10.30 -3.63
C TYR A 306 3.12 9.79 -4.03
N THR A 307 2.99 8.49 -4.14
CA THR A 307 1.81 7.80 -4.68
C THR A 307 0.99 7.07 -3.60
N GLY A 308 0.93 7.61 -2.37
CA GLY A 308 0.06 7.10 -1.30
C GLY A 308 0.13 5.58 -1.08
N ALA A 309 -1.01 4.90 -1.14
CA ALA A 309 -1.11 3.44 -0.97
C ALA A 309 -0.34 2.65 -2.04
N ALA A 310 -0.08 3.23 -3.22
CA ALA A 310 0.67 2.59 -4.30
C ALA A 310 2.19 2.62 -4.09
N CYS A 311 2.72 3.50 -3.22
CA CYS A 311 4.16 3.76 -3.15
C CYS A 311 4.99 2.51 -2.77
N LEU A 312 4.50 1.66 -1.88
CA LEU A 312 5.24 0.48 -1.42
C LEU A 312 5.25 -0.65 -2.47
N PRO A 313 4.12 -1.05 -3.08
CA PRO A 313 4.16 -2.06 -4.14
C PRO A 313 4.90 -1.57 -5.38
N MET A 314 4.84 -0.28 -5.74
CA MET A 314 5.65 0.30 -6.80
C MET A 314 7.15 0.26 -6.48
N ALA A 315 7.54 0.57 -5.23
CA ALA A 315 8.93 0.47 -4.80
C ALA A 315 9.43 -0.98 -4.78
N LEU A 316 8.57 -1.94 -4.44
CA LEU A 316 8.90 -3.36 -4.48
C LEU A 316 9.13 -3.83 -5.92
N ASP A 317 8.22 -3.49 -6.84
CA ASP A 317 8.36 -3.82 -8.27
C ASP A 317 9.62 -3.20 -8.87
N ASP A 318 9.88 -1.93 -8.59
CA ASP A 318 11.09 -1.25 -9.06
C ASP A 318 12.38 -1.88 -8.49
N ALA A 319 12.37 -2.27 -7.22
CA ALA A 319 13.51 -2.96 -6.60
C ALA A 319 13.75 -4.33 -7.25
N ALA A 320 12.69 -5.07 -7.56
CA ALA A 320 12.78 -6.36 -8.26
C ALA A 320 13.35 -6.18 -9.69
N ARG A 321 12.80 -5.25 -10.46
CA ARG A 321 13.22 -5.01 -11.86
C ARG A 321 14.62 -4.41 -11.98
N THR A 322 15.06 -3.64 -10.98
CA THR A 322 16.43 -3.07 -10.97
C THR A 322 17.48 -3.99 -10.34
N GLY A 323 17.12 -5.24 -10.02
CA GLY A 323 18.03 -6.24 -9.48
C GLY A 323 18.50 -5.96 -8.06
N ARG A 324 17.72 -5.20 -7.28
CA ARG A 324 18.01 -4.89 -5.87
C ARG A 324 17.64 -6.04 -4.93
N LEU A 325 16.87 -7.02 -5.40
CA LEU A 325 16.39 -8.16 -4.65
C LEU A 325 16.98 -9.46 -5.18
N ARG A 326 17.39 -10.34 -4.25
CA ARG A 326 17.89 -11.68 -4.51
C ARG A 326 17.02 -12.70 -3.78
N ASP A 327 17.00 -13.93 -4.28
CA ASP A 327 16.30 -15.02 -3.61
C ASP A 327 16.77 -15.18 -2.16
N GLY A 328 15.82 -15.27 -1.22
CA GLY A 328 16.09 -15.37 0.21
C GLY A 328 16.32 -14.03 0.91
N ASP A 329 16.34 -12.88 0.23
CA ASP A 329 16.48 -11.58 0.88
C ASP A 329 15.30 -11.29 1.81
N LEU A 330 15.60 -10.86 3.04
CA LEU A 330 14.60 -10.34 3.96
C LEU A 330 14.30 -8.87 3.62
N VAL A 331 13.05 -8.61 3.27
CA VAL A 331 12.54 -7.29 2.89
C VAL A 331 11.53 -6.80 3.92
N MET A 332 11.71 -5.59 4.41
CA MET A 332 10.76 -4.94 5.31
C MET A 332 9.98 -3.85 4.57
N LEU A 333 8.65 -3.97 4.56
CA LEU A 333 7.74 -2.97 4.02
C LEU A 333 7.02 -2.28 5.18
N THR A 334 7.22 -0.98 5.34
CA THR A 334 6.59 -0.21 6.43
C THR A 334 5.87 1.01 5.87
N GLY A 335 4.57 1.07 6.12
CA GLY A 335 3.70 2.15 5.67
C GLY A 335 3.03 2.88 6.82
N SER A 336 2.85 4.19 6.67
CA SER A 336 1.99 4.99 7.54
C SER A 336 1.20 6.01 6.70
N GLY A 337 0.00 6.32 7.11
CA GLY A 337 -0.91 7.20 6.39
C GLY A 337 -1.95 7.86 7.28
N ALA A 338 -2.83 8.62 6.62
CA ALA A 338 -3.97 9.25 7.29
C ALA A 338 -4.77 8.22 8.10
N GLY A 339 -5.27 8.66 9.25
CA GLY A 339 -6.03 7.76 10.09
C GLY A 339 -5.78 7.88 11.60
N LEU A 340 -4.63 8.01 12.21
CA LEU A 340 -3.35 7.49 11.72
C LEU A 340 -3.44 5.97 11.55
N ALA A 341 -2.99 5.46 10.43
CA ALA A 341 -2.77 4.03 10.25
C ALA A 341 -1.27 3.76 9.99
N MET A 342 -0.76 2.65 10.50
CA MET A 342 0.62 2.21 10.29
C MET A 342 0.65 0.70 10.17
N GLY A 343 1.50 0.17 9.31
CA GLY A 343 1.69 -1.26 9.18
C GLY A 343 3.11 -1.60 8.77
N CYS A 344 3.56 -2.78 9.17
CA CYS A 344 4.85 -3.33 8.79
C CYS A 344 4.70 -4.81 8.43
N VAL A 345 5.31 -5.22 7.34
CA VAL A 345 5.31 -6.61 6.87
C VAL A 345 6.74 -7.03 6.56
N ALA A 346 7.14 -8.20 7.08
CA ALA A 346 8.40 -8.87 6.76
C ALA A 346 8.16 -9.91 5.66
N VAL A 347 8.89 -9.83 4.59
CA VAL A 347 8.80 -10.74 3.44
C VAL A 347 10.17 -11.36 3.16
N GLU A 348 10.22 -12.68 3.04
CA GLU A 348 11.36 -13.35 2.43
C GLU A 348 11.11 -13.36 0.90
N TRP A 349 11.94 -12.63 0.18
CA TRP A 349 11.80 -12.48 -1.26
C TRP A 349 12.13 -13.79 -1.98
N ARG A 350 11.31 -14.13 -2.97
CA ARG A 350 11.54 -15.29 -3.83
C ARG A 350 11.62 -14.87 -5.28
N SER A 351 12.78 -15.02 -5.87
CA SER A 351 13.00 -14.76 -7.29
C SER A 351 12.78 -16.05 -8.12
N GLY A 352 12.09 -15.93 -9.25
CA GLY A 352 11.97 -17.02 -10.21
C GLY A 352 10.94 -18.11 -9.90
N VAL A 353 10.02 -17.88 -8.95
CA VAL A 353 8.95 -18.85 -8.61
C VAL A 353 7.93 -19.01 -9.75
N ALA A 354 7.86 -18.06 -10.67
CA ALA A 354 6.95 -18.09 -11.83
C ALA A 354 7.39 -19.02 -12.98
N ARG A 355 8.55 -19.70 -12.88
CA ARG A 355 9.14 -20.47 -13.98
C ARG A 355 9.33 -21.96 -13.69
N GLN A 356 8.60 -22.52 -12.70
CA GLN A 356 8.61 -23.99 -12.49
C GLN A 356 7.23 -24.59 -12.65
#